data_84c9262dfbb954494b4f94d80506dbce
#
_entry.id   84c9262dfbb954494b4f94d80506dbce
#
_cell.length_a   1.000
_cell.length_b   1.000
_cell.length_c   1.000
_cell.angle_alpha   90.00
_cell.angle_beta   90.00
_cell.angle_gamma   90.00
#
_symmetry.space_group_name_H-M   'P 1'
#
loop_
_entity.id
_entity.type
_entity.pdbx_description
1 polymer ?
#
loop_
_entity_poly.entity_id
_entity_poly.type
_entity_poly.pdbx_seq_one_letter_code
_entity_poly.pdbx_strand_id
1 'polypeptide(L)'
;MRVGLSGFVFAFFWTASAQAQVTFDASKITCDQYIHGKVGEPRIVGPWLSGFYNGKKNNAVVDKQTFRANLNKVEKFCYDQKNFSVPVMQAIEQTLAK
;
A
#
# COMPACT_ATOMS: atom_id res chain seq x y z
N MET A 1 56.31 7.16 -15.54
CA MET A 1 55.70 6.93 -15.48
C MET A 1 54.78 6.73 -15.24
N ARG A 2 54.26 6.62 -15.17
CA ARG A 2 53.39 6.33 -15.07
C ARG A 2 52.46 6.29 -14.70
N VAL A 3 51.95 6.20 -14.63
CA VAL A 3 51.09 6.20 -14.35
C VAL A 3 50.19 6.00 -14.10
N GLY A 4 49.85 5.82 -13.99
CA GLY A 4 48.93 5.59 -13.80
C GLY A 4 48.15 5.48 -13.47
N LEU A 5 47.66 5.36 -13.34
CA LEU A 5 46.79 5.18 -13.10
C LEU A 5 45.94 5.24 -12.61
N SER A 6 45.66 5.06 -12.54
CA SER A 6 44.94 5.19 -12.07
C SER A 6 43.91 5.39 -11.91
N GLY A 7 43.40 5.40 -11.92
CA GLY A 7 42.33 5.62 -11.84
C GLY A 7 41.36 5.17 -12.06
N PHE A 8 41.02 4.76 -12.15
CA PHE A 8 40.15 4.31 -12.33
C PHE A 8 39.36 3.99 -11.69
N VAL A 9 38.86 3.77 -11.38
CA VAL A 9 38.33 3.45 -10.70
C VAL A 9 37.30 3.76 -10.29
N PHE A 10 36.64 3.87 -10.12
CA PHE A 10 35.74 4.23 -9.63
C PHE A 10 34.68 4.17 -9.86
N ALA A 11 34.23 4.08 -10.05
CA ALA A 11 33.24 4.17 -10.48
C ALA A 11 32.32 3.31 -10.10
N PHE A 12 32.31 2.44 -10.03
CA PHE A 12 31.48 1.61 -9.83
C PHE A 12 30.65 1.74 -8.84
N PHE A 13 30.85 2.21 -8.17
CA PHE A 13 30.16 2.21 -7.18
C PHE A 13 28.90 2.59 -7.27
N TRP A 14 28.50 3.24 -8.01
CA TRP A 14 27.26 3.63 -7.94
C TRP A 14 26.36 2.80 -8.33
N THR A 15 26.56 1.97 -8.79
CA THR A 15 25.64 1.12 -9.13
C THR A 15 24.93 0.66 -8.02
N ALA A 16 25.45 0.68 -7.00
CA ALA A 16 24.78 0.15 -5.97
C ALA A 16 23.55 0.75 -5.68
N SER A 17 23.36 1.84 -6.08
CA SER A 17 22.24 2.44 -5.68
C SER A 17 21.09 1.91 -6.20
N ALA A 18 21.12 0.99 -6.87
CA ALA A 18 20.01 0.53 -7.42
C ALA A 18 19.08 -0.02 -6.46
N GLN A 19 18.35 0.68 -5.83
CA GLN A 19 17.41 0.24 -5.02
C GLN A 19 16.23 0.03 -5.78
N ALA A 20 15.66 -1.04 -5.86
CA ALA A 20 14.46 -1.30 -6.59
C ALA A 20 13.35 -0.57 -5.93
N GLN A 21 12.57 0.11 -6.67
CA GLN A 21 11.40 0.71 -6.14
C GLN A 21 10.36 -0.35 -5.98
N VAL A 22 9.69 -0.37 -4.86
CA VAL A 22 8.62 -1.31 -4.60
C VAL A 22 7.32 -0.58 -4.87
N THR A 23 6.55 -1.09 -5.79
CA THR A 23 5.29 -0.46 -6.13
C THR A 23 4.16 -1.42 -5.88
N PHE A 24 3.01 -0.88 -5.55
CA PHE A 24 1.81 -1.67 -5.36
C PHE A 24 0.69 -1.09 -6.17
N ASP A 25 -0.15 -1.95 -6.69
CA ASP A 25 -1.35 -1.52 -7.39
C ASP A 25 -2.47 -1.60 -6.37
N ALA A 26 -3.02 -0.47 -5.99
CA ALA A 26 -4.05 -0.42 -4.96
C ALA A 26 -5.23 -1.32 -5.27
N SER A 27 -5.53 -1.51 -6.53
CA SER A 27 -6.67 -2.33 -6.90
C SER A 27 -6.41 -3.82 -6.72
N LYS A 28 -5.16 -4.20 -6.48
CA LYS A 28 -4.79 -5.61 -6.38
C LYS A 28 -4.31 -6.03 -5.01
N ILE A 29 -4.28 -5.14 -4.06
CA ILE A 29 -3.88 -5.49 -2.70
C ILE A 29 -4.98 -6.38 -2.12
N THR A 30 -4.62 -7.56 -1.64
CA THR A 30 -5.61 -8.47 -1.08
C THR A 30 -5.82 -8.19 0.40
N CYS A 31 -6.94 -8.68 0.93
CA CYS A 31 -7.19 -8.60 2.36
C CYS A 31 -6.03 -9.17 3.16
N ASP A 32 -5.52 -10.33 2.74
CA ASP A 32 -4.40 -10.95 3.43
C ASP A 32 -3.18 -10.03 3.48
N GLN A 33 -2.85 -9.42 2.35
CA GLN A 33 -1.70 -8.53 2.30
C GLN A 33 -1.92 -7.30 3.17
N TYR A 34 -3.15 -6.81 3.19
CA TYR A 34 -3.46 -5.61 3.95
C TYR A 34 -3.39 -5.85 5.46
N ILE A 35 -4.12 -6.83 5.96
CA ILE A 35 -4.22 -6.99 7.40
C ILE A 35 -2.96 -7.56 8.03
N HIS A 36 -2.14 -8.25 7.26
CA HIS A 36 -0.92 -8.84 7.80
C HIS A 36 0.30 -7.95 7.54
N GLY A 37 0.07 -6.71 7.11
CA GLY A 37 1.15 -5.76 6.96
C GLY A 37 2.10 -6.05 5.83
N LYS A 38 1.69 -6.84 4.85
CA LYS A 38 2.60 -7.21 3.77
C LYS A 38 2.87 -6.10 2.78
N VAL A 39 2.02 -5.06 2.76
CA VAL A 39 2.23 -3.90 1.91
C VAL A 39 2.50 -2.65 2.76
N GLY A 40 2.67 -2.82 4.06
CA GLY A 40 2.91 -1.71 4.95
C GLY A 40 2.01 -1.82 6.17
N GLU A 41 2.21 -0.95 7.14
CA GLU A 41 1.41 -1.00 8.34
C GLU A 41 -0.04 -0.70 8.05
N PRO A 42 -0.96 -1.54 8.49
CA PRO A 42 -2.38 -1.30 8.22
C PRO A 42 -2.86 0.05 8.69
N ARG A 43 -2.29 0.57 9.78
CA ARG A 43 -2.71 1.88 10.28
C ARG A 43 -2.37 3.00 9.34
N ILE A 44 -1.43 2.77 8.43
CA ILE A 44 -1.06 3.77 7.44
C ILE A 44 -1.72 3.44 6.11
N VAL A 45 -1.70 2.19 5.73
CA VAL A 45 -2.25 1.76 4.45
C VAL A 45 -3.77 1.93 4.42
N GLY A 46 -4.43 1.66 5.54
CA GLY A 46 -5.88 1.78 5.61
C GLY A 46 -6.40 3.17 5.26
N PRO A 47 -5.91 4.20 5.95
CA PRO A 47 -6.32 5.57 5.61
C PRO A 47 -6.01 5.94 4.17
N TRP A 48 -4.88 5.47 3.64
CA TRP A 48 -4.53 5.75 2.26
C TRP A 48 -5.53 5.09 1.30
N LEU A 49 -5.90 3.84 1.57
CA LEU A 49 -6.88 3.15 0.74
C LEU A 49 -8.24 3.82 0.83
N SER A 50 -8.60 4.31 2.01
CA SER A 50 -9.84 5.02 2.19
C SER A 50 -9.85 6.29 1.34
N GLY A 51 -8.74 7.02 1.34
CA GLY A 51 -8.62 8.22 0.52
C GLY A 51 -8.72 7.89 -0.96
N PHE A 52 -8.10 6.80 -1.36
CA PHE A 52 -8.14 6.38 -2.75
C PHE A 52 -9.58 6.03 -3.16
N TYR A 53 -10.28 5.30 -2.31
CA TYR A 53 -11.65 4.91 -2.58
C TYR A 53 -12.56 6.13 -2.67
N ASN A 54 -12.45 7.05 -1.71
CA ASN A 54 -13.28 8.24 -1.71
C ASN A 54 -12.92 9.18 -2.85
N GLY A 55 -11.65 9.23 -3.21
CA GLY A 55 -11.21 10.05 -4.33
C GLY A 55 -11.83 9.59 -5.64
N LYS A 56 -11.97 8.28 -5.81
CA LYS A 56 -12.62 7.76 -7.00
C LYS A 56 -14.07 8.17 -7.07
N LYS A 57 -14.68 8.47 -5.95
CA LYS A 57 -16.06 8.90 -5.92
C LYS A 57 -16.19 10.41 -5.79
N ASN A 58 -15.09 11.12 -5.94
CA ASN A 58 -15.05 12.58 -5.82
C ASN A 58 -15.62 13.04 -4.47
N ASN A 59 -15.39 12.24 -3.43
CA ASN A 59 -15.89 12.59 -2.12
C ASN A 59 -14.72 13.02 -1.24
N ALA A 60 -14.64 14.31 -0.97
CA ALA A 60 -13.56 14.85 -0.17
C ALA A 60 -13.96 15.12 1.27
N VAL A 61 -15.22 14.87 1.61
CA VAL A 61 -15.69 15.16 2.96
C VAL A 61 -15.50 13.93 3.82
N VAL A 62 -14.83 14.09 4.95
CA VAL A 62 -14.51 12.99 5.84
C VAL A 62 -15.12 13.26 7.21
N ASP A 63 -15.96 12.34 7.67
CA ASP A 63 -16.46 12.40 9.03
C ASP A 63 -15.54 11.48 9.84
N LYS A 64 -14.91 12.01 10.86
CA LYS A 64 -13.90 11.31 11.60
C LYS A 64 -14.37 10.02 12.22
N GLN A 65 -15.55 10.01 12.81
CA GLN A 65 -16.05 8.81 13.44
C GLN A 65 -16.43 7.76 12.40
N THR A 66 -17.07 8.20 11.32
CA THR A 66 -17.44 7.28 10.25
C THR A 66 -16.20 6.69 9.61
N PHE A 67 -15.17 7.51 9.42
CA PHE A 67 -13.92 7.05 8.83
C PHE A 67 -13.33 5.92 9.66
N ARG A 68 -13.27 6.09 10.98
CA ARG A 68 -12.73 5.07 11.85
C ARG A 68 -13.59 3.81 11.85
N ALA A 69 -14.91 4.00 11.91
CA ALA A 69 -15.82 2.86 11.89
C ALA A 69 -15.70 2.07 10.60
N ASN A 70 -15.49 2.77 9.50
CA ASN A 70 -15.37 2.12 8.21
C ASN A 70 -14.07 1.32 8.12
N LEU A 71 -12.97 1.87 8.64
CA LEU A 71 -11.73 1.12 8.66
C LEU A 71 -11.90 -0.17 9.47
N ASN A 72 -12.60 -0.09 10.59
CA ASN A 72 -12.84 -1.27 11.41
C ASN A 72 -13.68 -2.31 10.68
N LYS A 73 -14.66 -1.86 9.93
CA LYS A 73 -15.48 -2.80 9.16
C LYS A 73 -14.68 -3.54 8.11
N VAL A 74 -13.82 -2.83 7.44
CA VAL A 74 -12.98 -3.45 6.41
C VAL A 74 -12.01 -4.44 7.04
N GLU A 75 -11.40 -4.06 8.16
CA GLU A 75 -10.49 -4.95 8.84
C GLU A 75 -11.18 -6.21 9.29
N LYS A 76 -12.37 -6.06 9.85
CA LYS A 76 -13.10 -7.20 10.33
C LYS A 76 -13.45 -8.14 9.18
N PHE A 77 -13.86 -7.58 8.06
CA PHE A 77 -14.15 -8.38 6.88
C PHE A 77 -12.90 -9.11 6.42
N CYS A 78 -11.78 -8.42 6.39
CA CYS A 78 -10.54 -9.00 5.89
C CYS A 78 -9.91 -10.02 6.83
N TYR A 79 -10.23 -9.96 8.13
CA TYR A 79 -9.68 -10.94 9.06
C TYR A 79 -10.32 -12.31 8.91
N ASP A 80 -11.45 -12.39 8.24
CA ASP A 80 -12.09 -13.66 8.03
C ASP A 80 -11.27 -14.40 6.97
N GLN A 81 -10.77 -15.56 7.31
CA GLN A 81 -9.87 -16.30 6.45
C GLN A 81 -10.41 -16.55 5.06
N LYS A 82 -11.70 -16.73 4.95
CA LYS A 82 -12.30 -16.99 3.63
C LYS A 82 -12.20 -15.76 2.73
N ASN A 83 -11.88 -14.60 3.28
CA ASN A 83 -11.78 -13.38 2.51
C ASN A 83 -10.35 -12.97 2.22
N PHE A 84 -9.38 -13.78 2.57
CA PHE A 84 -7.98 -13.42 2.42
C PHE A 84 -7.59 -13.08 0.98
N SER A 85 -8.19 -13.73 0.02
CA SER A 85 -7.83 -13.47 -1.38
C SER A 85 -8.67 -12.38 -2.01
N VAL A 86 -9.61 -11.80 -1.28
CA VAL A 86 -10.44 -10.74 -1.81
C VAL A 86 -9.61 -9.46 -1.92
N PRO A 87 -9.64 -8.75 -3.06
CA PRO A 87 -8.96 -7.46 -3.14
C PRO A 87 -9.57 -6.50 -2.13
N VAL A 88 -8.73 -5.78 -1.41
CA VAL A 88 -9.22 -4.93 -0.34
C VAL A 88 -10.14 -3.82 -0.88
N MET A 89 -9.91 -3.36 -2.10
CA MET A 89 -10.82 -2.36 -2.67
C MET A 89 -12.21 -2.94 -2.89
N GLN A 90 -12.30 -4.22 -3.23
CA GLN A 90 -13.57 -4.89 -3.36
C GLN A 90 -14.20 -5.07 -1.97
N ALA A 91 -13.40 -5.36 -0.97
CA ALA A 91 -13.89 -5.46 0.39
C ALA A 91 -14.50 -4.13 0.83
N ILE A 92 -13.85 -3.03 0.49
CA ILE A 92 -14.36 -1.69 0.80
C ILE A 92 -15.70 -1.50 0.11
N GLU A 93 -15.79 -1.87 -1.15
CA GLU A 93 -17.06 -1.74 -1.89
C GLU A 93 -18.16 -2.53 -1.20
N GLN A 94 -17.88 -3.74 -0.82
CA GLN A 94 -18.88 -4.59 -0.22
C GLN A 94 -19.30 -4.13 1.15
N THR A 95 -18.40 -3.58 1.93
CA THR A 95 -18.71 -3.23 3.31
C THR A 95 -19.18 -1.81 3.48
N LEU A 96 -18.79 -0.91 2.60
CA LEU A 96 -19.10 0.51 2.77
C LEU A 96 -20.09 1.06 1.76
N ALA A 97 -20.32 0.36 0.71
CA ALA A 97 -21.16 0.91 -0.35
C ALA A 97 -22.63 0.92 -0.06
N LYS A 98 -23.03 0.69 1.18
CA LYS A 98 -24.42 0.70 1.46
C LYS A 98 -24.95 1.96 1.86
#